data_c32989c099926ca8a16965b2de96e4cf
#
_entry.id   c32989c099926ca8a16965b2de96e4cf
#
_cell.length_a   1.000
_cell.length_b   1.000
_cell.length_c   1.000
_cell.angle_alpha   90.00
_cell.angle_beta   90.00
_cell.angle_gamma   90.00
#
_symmetry.space_group_name_H-M   'P 1'
#
loop_
_entity.id
_entity.type
_entity.pdbx_description
1 polymer ?
#
loop_
_entity_poly.entity_id
_entity_poly.type
_entity_poly.pdbx_seq_one_letter_code
_entity_poly.pdbx_strand_id
1 'polypeptide(L)'
;LLAAEEPADGDRVPGENTTLKLEHVTFGYEKDRTILNDVSFTIPQGSFVSLVGESGCGKSTIAALLSGSRTGYTGSVTLGGVPVQELQQEQRLRTLTLVPHNAAIFKGTVESNLRMAKPDADEAQLWAALEQVNLADFCRSQNGLQTALHEGGSNLSGGQRQRLAMARALLHDTPIYLFDEATSNVDAESENDIMQAIHSLAGKKTIILISHRLANVVHSDCIYAMSNGRVIEQGTHAELLAKQGAYSRLYLAQRQLETLEEEDA
;
A
#
# COMPACT_ATOMS: atom_id res chain seq x y z
N LEU A 1 1.05 -14.32 -22.39
CA LEU A 1 1.37 -14.12 -20.99
C LEU A 1 2.69 -14.84 -20.72
N LEU A 2 3.83 -14.12 -20.82
CA LEU A 2 5.09 -14.61 -20.31
C LEU A 2 4.93 -14.72 -18.79
N ALA A 3 5.03 -15.92 -18.25
CA ALA A 3 5.14 -16.16 -16.83
C ALA A 3 6.35 -15.34 -16.35
N ALA A 4 6.09 -14.34 -15.49
CA ALA A 4 7.19 -13.66 -14.82
C ALA A 4 7.90 -14.73 -13.99
N GLU A 5 9.19 -14.97 -14.28
CA GLU A 5 10.01 -15.83 -13.42
C GLU A 5 9.91 -15.29 -12.00
N GLU A 6 9.54 -16.15 -11.06
CA GLU A 6 9.58 -15.79 -9.65
C GLU A 6 11.03 -15.42 -9.31
N PRO A 7 11.25 -14.30 -8.61
CA PRO A 7 12.61 -13.94 -8.18
C PRO A 7 13.23 -15.08 -7.39
N ALA A 8 14.47 -15.42 -7.67
CA ALA A 8 15.21 -16.40 -6.88
C ALA A 8 15.20 -15.99 -5.40
N ASP A 9 14.99 -16.97 -4.52
CA ASP A 9 15.04 -16.71 -3.07
C ASP A 9 16.46 -16.32 -2.67
N GLY A 10 16.59 -15.23 -1.92
CA GLY A 10 17.87 -14.79 -1.37
C GLY A 10 18.25 -15.58 -0.11
N ASP A 11 19.44 -15.30 0.41
CA ASP A 11 19.98 -15.96 1.63
C ASP A 11 20.18 -14.98 2.79
N ARG A 12 19.88 -13.69 2.59
CA ARG A 12 20.10 -12.61 3.56
C ARG A 12 18.84 -12.25 4.35
N VAL A 13 19.06 -11.66 5.51
CA VAL A 13 17.99 -11.11 6.37
C VAL A 13 18.15 -9.59 6.44
N PRO A 14 17.03 -8.83 6.60
CA PRO A 14 17.10 -7.38 6.78
C PRO A 14 17.90 -7.04 8.06
N GLY A 15 18.56 -5.87 8.07
CA GLY A 15 19.12 -5.32 9.28
C GLY A 15 18.03 -4.91 10.29
N GLU A 16 18.43 -4.59 11.52
CA GLU A 16 17.52 -4.15 12.59
C GLU A 16 16.74 -2.88 12.22
N ASN A 17 17.38 -1.98 11.48
CA ASN A 17 16.73 -0.78 10.95
C ASN A 17 16.05 -1.10 9.62
N THR A 18 14.73 -1.01 9.58
CA THR A 18 13.90 -1.34 8.40
C THR A 18 13.73 -0.17 7.42
N THR A 19 14.66 0.78 7.37
CA THR A 19 14.68 1.86 6.37
C THR A 19 14.72 1.26 4.96
N LEU A 20 13.82 1.75 4.09
CA LEU A 20 13.81 1.44 2.67
C LEU A 20 14.51 2.54 1.89
N LYS A 21 15.31 2.18 0.89
CA LYS A 21 16.04 3.14 0.08
C LYS A 21 16.08 2.71 -1.38
N LEU A 22 15.81 3.67 -2.26
CA LEU A 22 16.04 3.57 -3.70
C LEU A 22 17.18 4.53 -4.05
N GLU A 23 18.14 4.07 -4.85
CA GLU A 23 19.27 4.86 -5.33
C GLU A 23 19.48 4.63 -6.81
N HIS A 24 19.28 5.69 -7.60
CA HIS A 24 19.48 5.71 -9.04
C HIS A 24 18.75 4.58 -9.78
N VAL A 25 17.51 4.28 -9.34
CA VAL A 25 16.72 3.16 -9.87
C VAL A 25 16.16 3.51 -11.23
N THR A 26 16.51 2.70 -12.22
CA THR A 26 15.89 2.74 -13.56
C THR A 26 15.33 1.36 -13.87
N PHE A 27 14.06 1.32 -14.35
CA PHE A 27 13.34 0.09 -14.63
C PHE A 27 12.37 0.24 -15.81
N GLY A 28 12.19 -0.82 -16.56
CA GLY A 28 11.17 -0.98 -17.60
C GLY A 28 10.72 -2.43 -17.71
N TYR A 29 9.43 -2.65 -18.00
CA TYR A 29 8.90 -4.01 -18.24
C TYR A 29 9.34 -4.57 -19.59
N GLU A 30 9.64 -3.70 -20.55
CA GLU A 30 10.13 -4.01 -21.88
C GLU A 30 11.45 -3.25 -22.11
N LYS A 31 12.34 -3.79 -22.96
CA LYS A 31 13.68 -3.21 -23.19
C LYS A 31 13.65 -1.76 -23.68
N ASP A 32 12.60 -1.40 -24.45
CA ASP A 32 12.50 -0.09 -25.08
C ASP A 32 11.56 0.89 -24.35
N ARG A 33 10.96 0.45 -23.22
CA ARG A 33 10.03 1.27 -22.47
C ARG A 33 10.44 1.42 -21.01
N THR A 34 11.13 2.51 -20.71
CA THR A 34 11.49 2.89 -19.34
C THR A 34 10.25 3.42 -18.60
N ILE A 35 9.98 2.86 -17.42
CA ILE A 35 8.89 3.27 -16.53
C ILE A 35 9.42 4.10 -15.36
N LEU A 36 10.55 3.71 -14.76
CA LEU A 36 11.25 4.47 -13.73
C LEU A 36 12.58 4.93 -14.30
N ASN A 37 12.91 6.19 -14.09
CA ASN A 37 14.08 6.82 -14.67
C ASN A 37 14.84 7.60 -13.59
N ASP A 38 15.93 7.01 -13.10
CA ASP A 38 16.83 7.61 -12.11
C ASP A 38 16.08 8.02 -10.81
N VAL A 39 15.30 7.10 -10.25
CA VAL A 39 14.52 7.34 -9.03
C VAL A 39 15.39 7.13 -7.81
N SER A 40 15.46 8.14 -6.94
CA SER A 40 16.19 8.08 -5.67
C SER A 40 15.37 8.71 -4.56
N PHE A 41 15.10 7.97 -3.48
CA PHE A 41 14.51 8.48 -2.24
C PHE A 41 14.68 7.49 -1.09
N THR A 42 14.39 7.96 0.13
CA THR A 42 14.52 7.18 1.36
C THR A 42 13.21 7.21 2.13
N ILE A 43 12.81 6.07 2.67
CA ILE A 43 11.67 5.91 3.57
C ILE A 43 12.23 5.48 4.93
N PRO A 44 12.36 6.41 5.89
CA PRO A 44 12.87 6.10 7.23
C PRO A 44 11.95 5.13 7.97
N GLN A 45 12.54 4.29 8.83
CA GLN A 45 11.75 3.44 9.72
C GLN A 45 10.80 4.28 10.57
N GLY A 46 9.54 3.83 10.69
CA GLY A 46 8.50 4.49 11.49
C GLY A 46 7.87 5.71 10.85
N SER A 47 8.29 6.12 9.64
CA SER A 47 7.69 7.25 8.93
C SER A 47 6.43 6.86 8.17
N PHE A 48 5.56 7.84 7.98
CA PHE A 48 4.42 7.80 7.07
C PHE A 48 4.78 8.56 5.79
N VAL A 49 5.02 7.85 4.71
CA VAL A 49 5.41 8.40 3.41
C VAL A 49 4.34 8.15 2.37
N SER A 50 4.10 9.14 1.50
CA SER A 50 3.17 8.98 0.38
C SER A 50 3.83 9.17 -0.97
N LEU A 51 3.39 8.38 -1.95
CA LEU A 51 3.73 8.51 -3.37
C LEU A 51 2.49 8.98 -4.13
N VAL A 52 2.59 10.12 -4.79
CA VAL A 52 1.50 10.73 -5.55
C VAL A 52 1.94 11.07 -6.98
N GLY A 53 0.97 11.27 -7.87
CA GLY A 53 1.22 11.61 -9.26
C GLY A 53 0.17 10.99 -10.18
N GLU A 54 0.21 11.35 -11.45
CA GLU A 54 -0.72 10.86 -12.47
C GLU A 54 -0.70 9.34 -12.61
N SER A 55 -1.79 8.78 -13.15
CA SER A 55 -1.84 7.35 -13.47
C SER A 55 -0.73 6.96 -14.45
N GLY A 56 -0.09 5.82 -14.23
CA GLY A 56 0.99 5.32 -15.09
C GLY A 56 2.36 5.99 -14.87
N CYS A 57 2.53 6.92 -13.91
CA CYS A 57 3.85 7.55 -13.65
C CYS A 57 4.86 6.65 -12.91
N GLY A 58 4.50 5.39 -12.57
CA GLY A 58 5.43 4.41 -11.99
C GLY A 58 5.25 4.08 -10.52
N LYS A 59 4.22 4.60 -9.82
CA LYS A 59 4.00 4.36 -8.37
C LYS A 59 3.88 2.88 -8.01
N SER A 60 3.00 2.13 -8.67
CA SER A 60 2.83 0.69 -8.43
C SER A 60 4.05 -0.12 -8.87
N THR A 61 4.86 0.40 -9.81
CA THR A 61 6.16 -0.19 -10.14
C THR A 61 7.13 -0.05 -8.97
N ILE A 62 7.17 1.10 -8.29
CA ILE A 62 7.95 1.27 -7.06
C ILE A 62 7.47 0.28 -5.98
N ALA A 63 6.15 0.13 -5.79
CA ALA A 63 5.60 -0.85 -4.87
C ALA A 63 6.08 -2.28 -5.18
N ALA A 64 6.09 -2.65 -6.46
CA ALA A 64 6.57 -3.95 -6.91
C ALA A 64 8.08 -4.18 -6.68
N LEU A 65 8.90 -3.13 -6.82
CA LEU A 65 10.33 -3.21 -6.51
C LEU A 65 10.59 -3.27 -5.00
N LEU A 66 9.92 -2.45 -4.20
CA LEU A 66 10.04 -2.43 -2.73
C LEU A 66 9.58 -3.74 -2.10
N SER A 67 8.52 -4.35 -2.62
CA SER A 67 8.05 -5.68 -2.16
C SER A 67 8.90 -6.84 -2.69
N GLY A 68 9.85 -6.58 -3.58
CA GLY A 68 10.68 -7.61 -4.22
C GLY A 68 9.91 -8.52 -5.18
N SER A 69 8.69 -8.14 -5.59
CA SER A 69 7.92 -8.89 -6.59
C SER A 69 8.42 -8.64 -8.03
N ARG A 70 9.35 -7.71 -8.21
CA ARG A 70 10.03 -7.41 -9.47
C ARG A 70 11.52 -7.21 -9.26
N THR A 71 12.30 -7.66 -10.24
CA THR A 71 13.75 -7.54 -10.33
C THR A 71 14.13 -7.00 -11.72
N GLY A 72 15.42 -6.93 -12.04
CA GLY A 72 15.89 -6.50 -13.37
C GLY A 72 15.96 -4.98 -13.54
N TYR A 73 16.04 -4.23 -12.43
CA TYR A 73 16.33 -2.80 -12.42
C TYR A 73 17.84 -2.52 -12.37
N THR A 74 18.24 -1.32 -12.78
CA THR A 74 19.57 -0.77 -12.47
C THR A 74 19.50 0.14 -11.25
N GLY A 75 20.63 0.40 -10.60
CA GLY A 75 20.67 1.09 -9.31
C GLY A 75 20.49 0.15 -8.14
N SER A 76 20.00 0.65 -7.01
CA SER A 76 19.87 -0.12 -5.76
C SER A 76 18.52 0.08 -5.12
N VAL A 77 17.90 -1.02 -4.66
CA VAL A 77 16.71 -1.02 -3.79
C VAL A 77 17.04 -1.85 -2.56
N THR A 78 17.09 -1.21 -1.40
CA THR A 78 17.48 -1.87 -0.14
C THR A 78 16.39 -1.78 0.93
N LEU A 79 16.31 -2.81 1.75
CA LEU A 79 15.53 -2.88 3.00
C LEU A 79 16.50 -3.22 4.14
N GLY A 80 16.62 -2.33 5.12
CA GLY A 80 17.56 -2.51 6.22
C GLY A 80 19.03 -2.58 5.77
N GLY A 81 19.37 -1.88 4.69
CA GLY A 81 20.71 -1.88 4.09
C GLY A 81 21.05 -3.12 3.26
N VAL A 82 20.12 -4.06 3.09
CA VAL A 82 20.30 -5.28 2.28
C VAL A 82 19.50 -5.13 0.98
N PRO A 83 20.09 -5.43 -0.20
CA PRO A 83 19.34 -5.44 -1.46
C PRO A 83 18.11 -6.34 -1.37
N VAL A 84 16.94 -5.82 -1.76
CA VAL A 84 15.64 -6.53 -1.62
C VAL A 84 15.65 -7.88 -2.33
N GLN A 85 16.34 -7.99 -3.45
CA GLN A 85 16.48 -9.23 -4.24
C GLN A 85 17.38 -10.28 -3.58
N GLU A 86 18.20 -9.90 -2.59
CA GLU A 86 19.08 -10.82 -1.83
C GLU A 86 18.44 -11.27 -0.52
N LEU A 87 17.28 -10.71 -0.14
CA LEU A 87 16.56 -11.09 1.06
C LEU A 87 15.85 -12.43 0.88
N GLN A 88 15.90 -13.27 1.93
CA GLN A 88 15.04 -14.44 2.02
C GLN A 88 13.57 -14.03 1.90
N GLN A 89 12.80 -14.75 1.07
CA GLN A 89 11.39 -14.45 0.81
C GLN A 89 10.57 -14.43 2.11
N GLU A 90 10.81 -15.40 3.00
CA GLU A 90 10.12 -15.45 4.29
C GLU A 90 10.38 -14.20 5.13
N GLN A 91 11.65 -13.75 5.22
CA GLN A 91 12.02 -12.56 5.97
C GLN A 91 11.44 -11.28 5.36
N ARG A 92 11.43 -11.19 4.04
CA ARG A 92 10.80 -10.08 3.32
C ARG A 92 9.30 -10.01 3.62
N LEU A 93 8.59 -11.13 3.54
CA LEU A 93 7.16 -11.23 3.85
C LEU A 93 6.86 -10.93 5.33
N ARG A 94 7.75 -11.30 6.26
CA ARG A 94 7.63 -10.95 7.69
C ARG A 94 7.93 -9.48 7.98
N THR A 95 8.58 -8.77 7.06
CA THR A 95 8.99 -7.37 7.26
C THR A 95 8.07 -6.39 6.55
N LEU A 96 7.57 -6.72 5.36
CA LEU A 96 6.74 -5.84 4.54
C LEU A 96 5.46 -6.53 4.08
N THR A 97 4.32 -5.91 4.38
CA THR A 97 3.00 -6.30 3.85
C THR A 97 2.58 -5.33 2.76
N LEU A 98 2.35 -5.87 1.57
CA LEU A 98 1.73 -5.14 0.45
C LEU A 98 0.22 -5.35 0.46
N VAL A 99 -0.55 -4.28 0.47
CA VAL A 99 -2.01 -4.26 0.31
C VAL A 99 -2.35 -3.63 -1.03
N PRO A 100 -2.62 -4.41 -2.07
CA PRO A 100 -2.96 -3.89 -3.39
C PRO A 100 -4.44 -3.46 -3.45
N HIS A 101 -4.78 -2.63 -4.44
CA HIS A 101 -6.16 -2.21 -4.71
C HIS A 101 -7.10 -3.39 -5.03
N ASN A 102 -6.59 -4.45 -5.63
CA ASN A 102 -7.31 -5.69 -5.96
C ASN A 102 -6.88 -6.85 -5.06
N ALA A 103 -7.03 -6.70 -3.75
CA ALA A 103 -6.67 -7.77 -2.84
C ALA A 103 -7.53 -9.00 -3.04
N ALA A 104 -6.89 -10.17 -3.21
CA ALA A 104 -7.58 -11.43 -3.41
C ALA A 104 -8.36 -11.85 -2.15
N ILE A 105 -9.64 -12.13 -2.32
CA ILE A 105 -10.50 -12.79 -1.33
C ILE A 105 -10.73 -14.22 -1.81
N PHE A 106 -10.48 -15.18 -0.94
CA PHE A 106 -10.57 -16.59 -1.25
C PHE A 106 -11.93 -17.16 -0.81
N LYS A 107 -12.43 -18.10 -1.60
CA LYS A 107 -13.63 -18.86 -1.24
C LYS A 107 -13.41 -19.57 0.09
N GLY A 108 -14.40 -19.49 0.98
CA GLY A 108 -14.33 -20.07 2.32
C GLY A 108 -15.15 -19.27 3.32
N THR A 109 -14.56 -18.91 4.45
CA THR A 109 -15.19 -18.07 5.48
C THR A 109 -14.33 -16.82 5.75
N VAL A 110 -14.89 -15.86 6.47
CA VAL A 110 -14.13 -14.71 6.99
C VAL A 110 -12.95 -15.22 7.82
N GLU A 111 -13.17 -16.17 8.73
CA GLU A 111 -12.12 -16.78 9.55
C GLU A 111 -11.02 -17.39 8.69
N SER A 112 -11.36 -18.21 7.69
CA SER A 112 -10.35 -18.86 6.84
C SER A 112 -9.49 -17.86 6.09
N ASN A 113 -10.08 -16.74 5.63
CA ASN A 113 -9.33 -15.66 4.96
C ASN A 113 -8.39 -14.91 5.92
N LEU A 114 -8.83 -14.63 7.14
CA LEU A 114 -7.98 -13.98 8.15
C LEU A 114 -6.82 -14.87 8.58
N ARG A 115 -7.09 -16.16 8.82
CA ARG A 115 -6.06 -17.14 9.23
C ARG A 115 -4.99 -17.40 8.17
N MET A 116 -5.19 -17.01 6.92
CA MET A 116 -4.11 -17.03 5.91
C MET A 116 -2.92 -16.13 6.30
N ALA A 117 -3.19 -15.03 7.01
CA ALA A 117 -2.13 -14.13 7.48
C ALA A 117 -1.53 -14.58 8.82
N LYS A 118 -2.34 -15.20 9.69
CA LYS A 118 -1.92 -15.68 11.00
C LYS A 118 -2.70 -16.94 11.38
N PRO A 119 -2.19 -18.14 11.02
CA PRO A 119 -2.90 -19.41 11.21
C PRO A 119 -3.26 -19.72 12.67
N ASP A 120 -2.42 -19.28 13.61
CA ASP A 120 -2.53 -19.47 15.04
C ASP A 120 -3.27 -18.33 15.77
N ALA A 121 -3.87 -17.37 15.05
CA ALA A 121 -4.63 -16.28 15.66
C ALA A 121 -5.78 -16.85 16.52
N ASP A 122 -5.93 -16.36 17.73
CA ASP A 122 -7.12 -16.64 18.53
C ASP A 122 -8.34 -15.84 18.04
N GLU A 123 -9.51 -16.21 18.51
CA GLU A 123 -10.78 -15.58 18.08
C GLU A 123 -10.82 -14.08 18.42
N ALA A 124 -10.25 -13.67 19.55
CA ALA A 124 -10.20 -12.27 19.96
C ALA A 124 -9.34 -11.43 18.99
N GLN A 125 -8.22 -11.97 18.52
CA GLN A 125 -7.37 -11.33 17.53
C GLN A 125 -8.09 -11.17 16.18
N LEU A 126 -8.86 -12.18 15.76
CA LEU A 126 -9.64 -12.12 14.52
C LEU A 126 -10.70 -11.01 14.59
N TRP A 127 -11.44 -10.95 15.69
CA TRP A 127 -12.43 -9.89 15.92
C TRP A 127 -11.80 -8.51 16.03
N ALA A 128 -10.69 -8.38 16.76
CA ALA A 128 -9.97 -7.10 16.87
C ALA A 128 -9.51 -6.57 15.50
N ALA A 129 -9.03 -7.45 14.61
CA ALA A 129 -8.67 -7.05 13.24
C ALA A 129 -9.87 -6.57 12.43
N LEU A 130 -11.04 -7.21 12.57
CA LEU A 130 -12.29 -6.78 11.92
C LEU A 130 -12.82 -5.45 12.50
N GLU A 131 -12.67 -5.23 13.79
CA GLU A 131 -13.07 -3.99 14.47
C GLU A 131 -12.22 -2.81 14.01
N GLN A 132 -10.91 -3.00 13.85
CA GLN A 132 -10.00 -1.95 13.38
C GLN A 132 -10.35 -1.39 11.99
N VAL A 133 -11.07 -2.15 11.18
CA VAL A 133 -11.49 -1.75 9.82
C VAL A 133 -13.01 -1.57 9.71
N ASN A 134 -13.73 -1.46 10.81
CA ASN A 134 -15.20 -1.32 10.88
C ASN A 134 -15.96 -2.40 10.07
N LEU A 135 -15.46 -3.64 10.05
CA LEU A 135 -16.12 -4.76 9.36
C LEU A 135 -16.79 -5.75 10.34
N ALA A 136 -16.55 -5.60 11.65
CA ALA A 136 -17.02 -6.53 12.67
C ALA A 136 -18.57 -6.61 12.73
N ASP A 137 -19.26 -5.48 12.69
CA ASP A 137 -20.72 -5.44 12.78
C ASP A 137 -21.38 -6.07 11.56
N PHE A 138 -20.82 -5.86 10.37
CA PHE A 138 -21.25 -6.59 9.17
C PHE A 138 -21.11 -8.11 9.39
N CYS A 139 -19.96 -8.59 9.87
CA CYS A 139 -19.77 -10.02 10.12
C CYS A 139 -20.74 -10.55 11.19
N ARG A 140 -20.98 -9.81 12.29
CA ARG A 140 -21.94 -10.17 13.35
C ARG A 140 -23.37 -10.25 12.83
N SER A 141 -23.75 -9.38 11.90
CA SER A 141 -25.10 -9.38 11.28
C SER A 141 -25.34 -10.57 10.35
N GLN A 142 -24.27 -11.25 9.93
CA GLN A 142 -24.32 -12.44 9.10
C GLN A 142 -24.15 -13.72 9.97
N ASN A 143 -23.10 -14.49 9.74
CA ASN A 143 -22.78 -15.71 10.51
C ASN A 143 -21.44 -15.57 11.26
N GLY A 144 -21.13 -14.37 11.75
CA GLY A 144 -19.89 -14.08 12.47
C GLY A 144 -18.64 -14.41 11.64
N LEU A 145 -17.64 -15.00 12.25
CA LEU A 145 -16.41 -15.46 11.58
C LEU A 145 -16.68 -16.58 10.56
N GLN A 146 -17.79 -17.30 10.69
CA GLN A 146 -18.23 -18.35 9.75
C GLN A 146 -19.02 -17.80 8.55
N THR A 147 -19.11 -16.47 8.40
CA THR A 147 -19.73 -15.85 7.23
C THR A 147 -19.08 -16.37 5.94
N ALA A 148 -19.89 -17.00 5.09
CA ALA A 148 -19.40 -17.59 3.85
C ALA A 148 -18.95 -16.54 2.84
N LEU A 149 -17.82 -16.78 2.20
CA LEU A 149 -17.25 -15.96 1.15
C LEU A 149 -17.21 -16.75 -0.15
N HIS A 150 -17.72 -16.15 -1.20
CA HIS A 150 -17.63 -16.72 -2.56
C HIS A 150 -16.27 -16.42 -3.17
N GLU A 151 -15.97 -17.05 -4.27
CA GLU A 151 -14.72 -16.81 -5.00
C GLU A 151 -14.58 -15.33 -5.40
N GLY A 152 -13.40 -14.74 -5.14
CA GLY A 152 -13.15 -13.33 -5.34
C GLY A 152 -13.94 -12.39 -4.44
N GLY A 153 -14.63 -12.91 -3.40
CA GLY A 153 -15.51 -12.12 -2.53
C GLY A 153 -16.69 -11.52 -3.27
N SER A 154 -17.24 -12.22 -4.29
CA SER A 154 -18.32 -11.70 -5.16
C SER A 154 -19.62 -11.40 -4.43
N ASN A 155 -19.81 -11.92 -3.22
CA ASN A 155 -20.95 -11.63 -2.33
C ASN A 155 -20.68 -10.47 -1.34
N LEU A 156 -19.53 -9.80 -1.45
CA LEU A 156 -19.17 -8.61 -0.68
C LEU A 156 -19.23 -7.36 -1.55
N SER A 157 -19.53 -6.20 -0.96
CA SER A 157 -19.31 -4.92 -1.63
C SER A 157 -17.81 -4.64 -1.88
N GLY A 158 -17.48 -3.67 -2.72
CA GLY A 158 -16.09 -3.25 -2.95
C GLY A 158 -15.40 -2.85 -1.65
N GLY A 159 -16.04 -2.01 -0.84
CA GLY A 159 -15.54 -1.58 0.46
C GLY A 159 -15.38 -2.72 1.45
N GLN A 160 -16.34 -3.67 1.52
CA GLN A 160 -16.22 -4.84 2.40
C GLN A 160 -15.05 -5.75 2.01
N ARG A 161 -14.82 -5.97 0.71
CA ARG A 161 -13.65 -6.73 0.23
C ARG A 161 -12.35 -6.08 0.65
N GLN A 162 -12.24 -4.76 0.44
CA GLN A 162 -11.02 -4.02 0.75
C GLN A 162 -10.77 -3.95 2.27
N ARG A 163 -11.83 -3.74 3.07
CA ARG A 163 -11.72 -3.78 4.54
C ARG A 163 -11.32 -5.18 5.05
N LEU A 164 -11.84 -6.27 4.46
CA LEU A 164 -11.40 -7.61 4.82
C LEU A 164 -9.92 -7.87 4.48
N ALA A 165 -9.48 -7.41 3.32
CA ALA A 165 -8.07 -7.47 2.93
C ALA A 165 -7.18 -6.67 3.89
N MET A 166 -7.64 -5.49 4.31
CA MET A 166 -6.98 -4.66 5.30
C MET A 166 -6.91 -5.34 6.66
N ALA A 167 -8.02 -5.94 7.16
CA ALA A 167 -8.05 -6.71 8.40
C ALA A 167 -7.00 -7.85 8.38
N ARG A 168 -6.91 -8.56 7.25
CA ARG A 168 -5.91 -9.60 7.04
C ARG A 168 -4.49 -9.04 7.09
N ALA A 169 -4.24 -7.89 6.47
CA ALA A 169 -2.94 -7.24 6.51
C ALA A 169 -2.56 -6.81 7.93
N LEU A 170 -3.50 -6.22 8.69
CA LEU A 170 -3.29 -5.80 10.08
C LEU A 170 -2.99 -6.98 10.99
N LEU A 171 -3.67 -8.11 10.79
CA LEU A 171 -3.46 -9.35 11.54
C LEU A 171 -2.07 -9.95 11.29
N HIS A 172 -1.50 -9.76 10.11
CA HIS A 172 -0.12 -10.17 9.78
C HIS A 172 0.93 -9.40 10.59
N ASP A 173 0.64 -8.16 10.95
CA ASP A 173 1.38 -7.30 11.89
C ASP A 173 2.89 -7.11 11.56
N THR A 174 3.19 -6.78 10.32
CA THR A 174 4.57 -6.51 9.87
C THR A 174 5.06 -5.11 10.28
N PRO A 175 6.38 -4.86 10.33
CA PRO A 175 6.96 -3.53 10.58
C PRO A 175 6.64 -2.48 9.52
N ILE A 176 6.45 -2.90 8.25
CA ILE A 176 6.21 -2.02 7.10
C ILE A 176 4.90 -2.40 6.42
N TYR A 177 4.06 -1.40 6.14
CA TYR A 177 2.87 -1.54 5.31
C TYR A 177 3.01 -0.69 4.04
N LEU A 178 2.76 -1.30 2.89
CA LEU A 178 2.69 -0.63 1.61
C LEU A 178 1.25 -0.77 1.09
N PHE A 179 0.53 0.35 1.03
CA PHE A 179 -0.83 0.44 0.52
C PHE A 179 -0.79 0.97 -0.91
N ASP A 180 -1.08 0.12 -1.89
CA ASP A 180 -1.11 0.50 -3.30
C ASP A 180 -2.55 0.72 -3.73
N GLU A 181 -3.00 1.98 -3.69
CA GLU A 181 -4.36 2.41 -4.04
C GLU A 181 -5.45 1.66 -3.25
N ALA A 182 -5.19 1.39 -1.96
CA ALA A 182 -6.07 0.57 -1.11
C ALA A 182 -7.47 1.15 -0.91
N THR A 183 -7.72 2.41 -1.28
CA THR A 183 -9.03 3.07 -1.21
C THR A 183 -9.66 3.32 -2.59
N SER A 184 -9.09 2.80 -3.67
CA SER A 184 -9.65 2.96 -5.00
C SER A 184 -10.93 2.14 -5.18
N ASN A 185 -11.93 2.70 -5.88
CA ASN A 185 -13.20 2.04 -6.21
C ASN A 185 -14.03 1.59 -4.99
N VAL A 186 -13.92 2.27 -3.86
CA VAL A 186 -14.77 2.09 -2.68
C VAL A 186 -15.61 3.36 -2.45
N ASP A 187 -16.75 3.20 -1.76
CA ASP A 187 -17.57 4.32 -1.33
C ASP A 187 -16.83 5.18 -0.26
N ALA A 188 -17.31 6.43 -0.08
CA ALA A 188 -16.65 7.39 0.81
C ALA A 188 -16.60 6.92 2.29
N GLU A 189 -17.62 6.20 2.76
CA GLU A 189 -17.65 5.65 4.12
C GLU A 189 -16.56 4.61 4.30
N SER A 190 -16.50 3.63 3.38
CA SER A 190 -15.46 2.58 3.38
C SER A 190 -14.04 3.17 3.23
N GLU A 191 -13.88 4.23 2.44
CA GLU A 191 -12.60 4.93 2.32
C GLU A 191 -12.17 5.54 3.65
N ASN A 192 -13.08 6.25 4.34
CA ASN A 192 -12.81 6.85 5.64
C ASN A 192 -12.38 5.78 6.66
N ASP A 193 -13.09 4.64 6.70
CA ASP A 193 -12.76 3.52 7.59
C ASP A 193 -11.34 2.97 7.33
N ILE A 194 -11.01 2.76 6.05
CA ILE A 194 -9.68 2.28 5.65
C ILE A 194 -8.60 3.30 6.01
N MET A 195 -8.83 4.59 5.71
CA MET A 195 -7.87 5.65 6.04
C MET A 195 -7.69 5.81 7.54
N GLN A 196 -8.74 5.71 8.34
CA GLN A 196 -8.65 5.73 9.79
C GLN A 196 -7.79 4.57 10.31
N ALA A 197 -7.98 3.36 9.77
CA ALA A 197 -7.15 2.20 10.11
C ALA A 197 -5.68 2.44 9.73
N ILE A 198 -5.38 2.98 8.55
CA ILE A 198 -4.03 3.34 8.12
C ILE A 198 -3.40 4.38 9.07
N HIS A 199 -4.12 5.45 9.38
CA HIS A 199 -3.63 6.50 10.29
C HIS A 199 -3.37 5.98 11.71
N SER A 200 -4.11 4.98 12.19
CA SER A 200 -3.88 4.37 13.51
C SER A 200 -2.52 3.65 13.64
N LEU A 201 -1.89 3.32 12.51
CA LEU A 201 -0.56 2.72 12.43
C LEU A 201 0.57 3.76 12.46
N ALA A 202 0.27 5.05 12.16
CA ALA A 202 1.27 6.11 12.11
C ALA A 202 2.04 6.23 13.44
N GLY A 203 3.34 6.44 13.36
CA GLY A 203 4.25 6.49 14.51
C GLY A 203 4.55 5.13 15.18
N LYS A 204 3.86 4.05 14.78
CA LYS A 204 4.09 2.68 15.27
C LYS A 204 4.74 1.79 14.21
N LYS A 205 4.41 2.03 12.96
CA LYS A 205 4.82 1.26 11.78
C LYS A 205 5.37 2.20 10.71
N THR A 206 6.15 1.67 9.79
CA THR A 206 6.49 2.38 8.56
C THR A 206 5.33 2.23 7.57
N ILE A 207 4.83 3.34 7.07
CA ILE A 207 3.70 3.37 6.14
C ILE A 207 4.14 3.97 4.82
N ILE A 208 3.79 3.28 3.74
CA ILE A 208 3.95 3.76 2.37
C ILE A 208 2.56 3.76 1.76
N LEU A 209 2.03 4.95 1.47
CA LEU A 209 0.71 5.11 0.89
C LEU A 209 0.82 5.60 -0.55
N ILE A 210 0.37 4.80 -1.50
CA ILE A 210 0.16 5.22 -2.88
C ILE A 210 -1.32 5.59 -3.00
N SER A 211 -1.60 6.84 -3.31
CA SER A 211 -2.98 7.33 -3.44
C SER A 211 -3.13 8.27 -4.62
N HIS A 212 -4.26 8.16 -5.30
CA HIS A 212 -4.73 9.15 -6.27
C HIS A 212 -5.50 10.30 -5.61
N ARG A 213 -6.04 10.09 -4.40
CA ARG A 213 -6.74 11.14 -3.63
C ARG A 213 -5.74 11.85 -2.74
N LEU A 214 -5.47 13.12 -3.05
CA LEU A 214 -4.46 13.90 -2.34
C LEU A 214 -4.93 14.35 -0.95
N ALA A 215 -6.22 14.33 -0.66
CA ALA A 215 -6.74 14.52 0.70
C ALA A 215 -6.20 13.47 1.68
N ASN A 216 -5.94 12.25 1.22
CA ASN A 216 -5.45 11.15 2.06
C ASN A 216 -3.98 11.26 2.46
N VAL A 217 -3.19 12.10 1.77
CA VAL A 217 -1.74 12.20 1.98
C VAL A 217 -1.29 13.44 2.76
N VAL A 218 -2.23 14.31 3.15
CA VAL A 218 -1.92 15.61 3.80
C VAL A 218 -1.19 15.47 5.14
N HIS A 219 -1.35 14.33 5.82
CA HIS A 219 -0.72 14.03 7.10
C HIS A 219 0.57 13.21 6.99
N SER A 220 1.08 12.98 5.78
CA SER A 220 2.34 12.25 5.59
C SER A 220 3.53 13.08 6.06
N ASP A 221 4.52 12.40 6.66
CA ASP A 221 5.80 13.02 7.06
C ASP A 221 6.57 13.50 5.83
N CYS A 222 6.44 12.78 4.72
CA CYS A 222 7.01 13.15 3.43
C CYS A 222 6.12 12.66 2.29
N ILE A 223 5.93 13.51 1.29
CA ILE A 223 5.23 13.19 0.05
C ILE A 223 6.25 13.26 -1.08
N TYR A 224 6.33 12.20 -1.88
CA TYR A 224 7.09 12.15 -3.12
C TYR A 224 6.14 12.30 -4.30
N ALA A 225 6.20 13.44 -4.98
CA ALA A 225 5.41 13.69 -6.19
C ALA A 225 6.17 13.18 -7.41
N MET A 226 5.51 12.33 -8.18
CA MET A 226 6.09 11.65 -9.34
C MET A 226 5.47 12.14 -10.64
N SER A 227 6.30 12.25 -11.66
CA SER A 227 5.87 12.47 -13.05
C SER A 227 6.86 11.79 -14.00
N ASN A 228 6.33 11.15 -15.04
CA ASN A 228 7.14 10.51 -16.09
C ASN A 228 8.28 9.62 -15.54
N GLY A 229 7.97 8.80 -14.54
CA GLY A 229 8.92 7.87 -13.94
C GLY A 229 10.00 8.50 -13.06
N ARG A 230 9.84 9.76 -12.66
CA ARG A 230 10.81 10.48 -11.81
C ARG A 230 10.13 11.06 -10.58
N VAL A 231 10.86 11.17 -9.48
CA VAL A 231 10.47 12.03 -8.35
C VAL A 231 10.82 13.47 -8.73
N ILE A 232 9.81 14.32 -8.84
CA ILE A 232 9.97 15.72 -9.27
C ILE A 232 9.88 16.72 -8.10
N GLU A 233 9.20 16.35 -7.02
CA GLU A 233 9.06 17.14 -5.81
C GLU A 233 9.02 16.22 -4.60
N GLN A 234 9.54 16.72 -3.48
CA GLN A 234 9.42 16.05 -2.18
C GLN A 234 9.30 17.07 -1.05
N GLY A 235 8.60 16.69 0.01
CA GLY A 235 8.40 17.49 1.21
C GLY A 235 7.09 17.16 1.91
N THR A 236 6.77 17.90 2.96
CA THR A 236 5.45 17.87 3.62
C THR A 236 4.39 18.52 2.74
N HIS A 237 3.11 18.25 3.04
CA HIS A 237 2.00 18.89 2.35
C HIS A 237 2.12 20.44 2.32
N ALA A 238 2.42 21.04 3.47
CA ALA A 238 2.56 22.49 3.58
C ALA A 238 3.71 23.05 2.73
N GLU A 239 4.87 22.40 2.75
CA GLU A 239 6.03 22.78 1.93
C GLU A 239 5.74 22.67 0.44
N LEU A 240 5.07 21.59 0.01
CA LEU A 240 4.75 21.38 -1.40
C LEU A 240 3.67 22.34 -1.90
N LEU A 241 2.70 22.72 -1.06
CA LEU A 241 1.75 23.78 -1.41
C LEU A 241 2.44 25.12 -1.57
N ALA A 242 3.35 25.47 -0.66
CA ALA A 242 4.09 26.73 -0.71
C ALA A 242 4.98 26.85 -1.95
N LYS A 243 5.50 25.73 -2.47
CA LYS A 243 6.30 25.68 -3.73
C LYS A 243 5.48 26.01 -4.97
N GLN A 244 4.13 25.90 -4.94
CA GLN A 244 3.23 26.09 -6.08
C GLN A 244 3.62 25.26 -7.31
N GLY A 245 4.21 24.09 -7.08
CA GLY A 245 4.73 23.18 -8.11
C GLY A 245 3.68 22.20 -8.65
N ALA A 246 4.12 21.05 -9.09
CA ALA A 246 3.26 20.01 -9.67
C ALA A 246 2.28 19.43 -8.63
N TYR A 247 2.74 19.18 -7.41
CA TYR A 247 1.89 18.72 -6.32
C TYR A 247 0.76 19.72 -6.01
N SER A 248 1.10 21.00 -5.86
CA SER A 248 0.11 22.05 -5.57
C SER A 248 -0.96 22.13 -6.65
N ARG A 249 -0.58 22.08 -7.93
CA ARG A 249 -1.52 22.10 -9.05
C ARG A 249 -2.46 20.88 -9.02
N LEU A 250 -1.93 19.68 -8.78
CA LEU A 250 -2.74 18.46 -8.66
C LEU A 250 -3.73 18.54 -7.49
N TYR A 251 -3.26 18.99 -6.33
CA TYR A 251 -4.08 19.12 -5.13
C TYR A 251 -5.23 20.11 -5.32
N LEU A 252 -4.95 21.30 -5.85
CA LEU A 252 -5.97 22.33 -6.08
C LEU A 252 -6.97 21.89 -7.14
N ALA A 253 -6.54 21.20 -8.21
CA ALA A 253 -7.44 20.66 -9.21
C ALA A 253 -8.40 19.60 -8.64
N GLN A 254 -7.90 18.68 -7.78
CA GLN A 254 -8.78 17.70 -7.13
C GLN A 254 -9.78 18.38 -6.17
N ARG A 255 -9.32 19.32 -5.36
CA ARG A 255 -10.19 20.06 -4.44
C ARG A 255 -11.32 20.80 -5.17
N GLN A 256 -11.02 21.38 -6.33
CA GLN A 256 -12.04 22.06 -7.14
C GLN A 256 -13.11 21.07 -7.66
N LEU A 257 -12.71 19.87 -8.09
CA LEU A 257 -13.65 18.84 -8.54
C LEU A 257 -14.54 18.35 -7.40
N GLU A 258 -13.95 18.08 -6.22
CA GLU A 258 -14.70 17.64 -5.02
C GLU A 258 -15.75 18.71 -4.60
N THR A 259 -15.40 19.98 -4.63
CA THR A 259 -16.34 21.06 -4.27
C THR A 259 -17.52 21.15 -5.27
N LEU A 260 -17.27 20.95 -6.57
CA LEU A 260 -18.33 20.95 -7.57
C LEU A 260 -19.28 19.75 -7.43
N GLU A 261 -18.74 18.57 -7.08
CA GLU A 261 -19.57 17.37 -6.85
C GLU A 261 -20.44 17.52 -5.58
N GLU A 262 -19.96 18.23 -4.54
CA GLU A 262 -20.73 18.54 -3.33
C GLU A 262 -21.83 19.57 -3.57
N GLU A 263 -21.66 20.51 -4.50
CA GLU A 263 -22.67 21.52 -4.85
C GLU A 263 -23.79 20.94 -5.73
N ASP A 264 -23.52 19.86 -6.48
CA ASP A 264 -24.47 19.21 -7.38
C ASP A 264 -25.26 18.04 -6.71
N ALA A 265 -24.93 17.65 -5.47
CA ALA A 265 -25.53 16.54 -4.71
C ALA A 265 -26.59 17.00 -3.70
#